data_0c6716c525311453aa95f6f1147a79cf
#
_entry.id   0c6716c525311453aa95f6f1147a79cf
#
_cell.length_a   1.000
_cell.length_b   1.000
_cell.length_c   1.000
_cell.angle_alpha   90.00
_cell.angle_beta   90.00
_cell.angle_gamma   90.00
#
_symmetry.space_group_name_H-M   'P 1'
#
loop_
_entity.id
_entity.type
_entity.pdbx_description
1 polymer ?
#
loop_
_entity_poly.entity_id
_entity_poly.type
_entity_poly.pdbx_seq_one_letter_code
_entity_poly.pdbx_strand_id
1 'polypeptide(L)'
;MNARLLPTCLLAFLTLLAGALSGMAGAQGVPAASASGVAPAGAGCPTLLRHTFDRLQDEKPQPLCQYAGKVVLVVNTASFCGFTRQYRGLEDLYARYKDRGLVVLGFPSNDFSQETGSNKEVAEFCENTFGVKFPMFTKSSVRGPQANALFKDLAAQSGQAPEWNFYKYLVDREGKLVGAYPSRTEPQDKAFTATIERLLAQQPG
;
A
#
# COMPACT_ATOMS: atom_id res chain seq x y z
N MET A 1 16.06 -1.06 -58.85
CA MET A 1 17.12 -0.49 -59.75
C MET A 1 17.83 0.59 -58.96
N ASN A 2 19.18 0.45 -58.89
CA ASN A 2 20.20 1.38 -58.37
C ASN A 2 20.27 1.57 -56.84
N ALA A 3 21.11 0.96 -56.13
CA ALA A 3 22.56 0.71 -55.93
C ALA A 3 23.46 1.96 -56.10
N ARG A 4 24.19 2.30 -55.01
CA ARG A 4 25.61 2.74 -54.94
C ARG A 4 25.88 3.36 -53.58
N LEU A 5 26.74 2.78 -52.79
CA LEU A 5 28.19 2.62 -52.68
C LEU A 5 28.83 3.65 -51.72
N LEU A 6 29.54 3.09 -50.75
CA LEU A 6 30.52 3.69 -49.83
C LEU A 6 31.71 4.35 -50.57
N PRO A 7 32.54 5.15 -49.90
CA PRO A 7 33.80 4.55 -49.47
C PRO A 7 34.41 5.02 -48.16
N THR A 8 35.11 4.08 -47.59
CA THR A 8 36.30 4.04 -46.73
C THR A 8 37.26 5.22 -46.83
N CYS A 9 37.85 5.67 -45.71
CA CYS A 9 39.23 6.13 -45.66
C CYS A 9 39.87 5.84 -44.30
N LEU A 10 40.88 5.01 -44.37
CA LEU A 10 41.91 4.67 -43.37
C LEU A 10 42.90 5.83 -43.25
N LEU A 11 43.48 6.06 -42.09
CA LEU A 11 44.93 6.26 -41.92
C LEU A 11 45.33 6.34 -40.43
N ALA A 12 46.30 5.52 -40.10
CA ALA A 12 46.99 5.35 -38.85
C ALA A 12 47.99 6.50 -38.57
N PHE A 13 48.24 6.79 -37.33
CA PHE A 13 49.55 7.24 -36.85
C PHE A 13 49.85 6.70 -35.46
N LEU A 14 50.95 6.00 -35.42
CA LEU A 14 51.63 5.37 -34.30
C LEU A 14 52.66 6.35 -33.77
N THR A 15 52.68 6.66 -32.45
CA THR A 15 53.89 7.12 -31.77
C THR A 15 53.92 6.57 -30.35
N LEU A 16 54.93 5.74 -30.09
CA LEU A 16 55.44 5.32 -28.79
C LEU A 16 56.11 6.50 -28.08
N LEU A 17 55.87 6.63 -26.77
CA LEU A 17 56.91 7.07 -25.83
C LEU A 17 56.71 6.42 -24.46
N ALA A 18 57.73 5.79 -23.97
CA ALA A 18 57.83 5.13 -22.67
C ALA A 18 58.18 6.17 -21.58
N GLY A 19 57.70 5.97 -20.36
CA GLY A 19 58.11 6.80 -19.22
C GLY A 19 57.55 6.34 -17.86
N ALA A 20 58.34 5.54 -17.16
CA ALA A 20 58.58 5.47 -15.71
C ALA A 20 57.42 5.21 -14.69
N LEU A 21 57.67 4.17 -13.92
CA LEU A 21 57.05 3.72 -12.66
C LEU A 21 57.00 4.85 -11.59
N SER A 22 55.87 4.90 -10.89
CA SER A 22 55.86 5.15 -9.44
C SER A 22 54.56 4.56 -8.84
N GLY A 23 54.71 3.57 -8.01
CA GLY A 23 53.58 2.93 -7.32
C GLY A 23 53.00 3.81 -6.22
N MET A 24 51.66 3.84 -6.16
CA MET A 24 50.93 4.16 -4.93
C MET A 24 49.79 3.18 -4.79
N ALA A 25 49.83 2.41 -3.72
CA ALA A 25 48.79 1.51 -3.27
C ALA A 25 47.54 2.31 -2.94
N GLY A 26 46.56 2.29 -3.83
CA GLY A 26 45.23 2.81 -3.57
C GLY A 26 44.39 1.72 -2.91
N ALA A 27 44.05 1.89 -1.66
CA ALA A 27 43.08 1.06 -0.96
C ALA A 27 41.73 1.09 -1.70
N GLN A 28 41.28 -0.06 -2.20
CA GLN A 28 39.98 -0.24 -2.77
C GLN A 28 38.94 -0.17 -1.65
N GLY A 29 38.29 0.96 -1.51
CA GLY A 29 37.12 1.13 -0.69
C GLY A 29 35.99 0.25 -1.24
N VAL A 30 35.64 -0.80 -0.50
CA VAL A 30 34.45 -1.62 -0.76
C VAL A 30 33.24 -0.69 -0.60
N PRO A 31 32.32 -0.57 -1.59
CA PRO A 31 31.10 0.19 -1.37
C PRO A 31 30.30 -0.52 -0.28
N ALA A 32 30.06 0.17 0.83
CA ALA A 32 29.18 -0.28 1.88
C ALA A 32 27.80 -0.55 1.26
N ALA A 33 27.38 -1.79 1.26
CA ALA A 33 26.02 -2.17 0.95
C ALA A 33 25.09 -1.39 1.88
N SER A 34 24.26 -0.54 1.31
CA SER A 34 23.17 0.14 2.03
C SER A 34 22.26 -0.93 2.59
N ALA A 35 22.44 -1.27 3.84
CA ALA A 35 21.50 -2.06 4.60
C ALA A 35 20.19 -1.29 4.59
N SER A 36 19.19 -1.79 3.87
CA SER A 36 17.80 -1.35 4.00
C SER A 36 17.38 -1.59 5.44
N GLY A 37 17.55 -0.56 6.27
CA GLY A 37 17.18 -0.59 7.67
C GLY A 37 15.68 -0.78 7.78
N VAL A 38 15.27 -2.00 8.09
CA VAL A 38 13.95 -2.24 8.69
C VAL A 38 13.99 -1.53 10.04
N ALA A 39 13.29 -0.40 10.12
CA ALA A 39 13.15 0.33 11.39
C ALA A 39 12.60 -0.62 12.46
N PRO A 40 13.16 -0.62 13.69
CA PRO A 40 12.67 -1.49 14.76
C PRO A 40 11.19 -1.20 15.02
N ALA A 41 10.37 -2.24 15.00
CA ALA A 41 8.96 -2.18 15.33
C ALA A 41 8.80 -1.72 16.79
N GLY A 42 8.58 -0.40 17.01
CA GLY A 42 8.37 0.09 18.37
C GLY A 42 8.45 1.61 18.55
N ALA A 43 9.50 2.25 18.13
CA ALA A 43 9.72 3.67 18.36
C ALA A 43 9.27 4.49 17.12
N GLY A 44 8.00 4.81 17.03
CA GLY A 44 7.44 5.58 15.90
C GLY A 44 6.20 4.95 15.27
N CYS A 45 5.78 3.74 15.68
CA CYS A 45 4.56 3.12 15.17
C CYS A 45 3.33 3.66 15.91
N PRO A 46 2.38 4.31 15.22
CA PRO A 46 1.13 4.78 15.82
C PRO A 46 0.33 3.61 16.43
N THR A 47 -0.40 3.88 17.51
CA THR A 47 -1.15 2.86 18.24
C THR A 47 -2.10 2.07 17.37
N LEU A 48 -2.86 2.74 16.47
CA LEU A 48 -3.78 2.09 15.53
C LEU A 48 -3.07 1.17 14.51
N LEU A 49 -1.76 1.29 14.34
CA LEU A 49 -0.99 0.46 13.40
C LEU A 49 -0.13 -0.60 14.09
N ARG A 50 -0.23 -0.76 15.43
CA ARG A 50 0.52 -1.78 16.20
C ARG A 50 -0.12 -3.17 16.12
N HIS A 51 -0.69 -3.51 14.99
CA HIS A 51 -1.34 -4.80 14.74
C HIS A 51 -0.62 -5.52 13.60
N THR A 52 -0.75 -6.84 13.59
CA THR A 52 -0.29 -7.71 12.51
C THR A 52 -1.47 -8.54 12.04
N PHE A 53 -1.67 -8.61 10.73
CA PHE A 53 -2.69 -9.43 10.08
C PHE A 53 -2.07 -10.23 8.95
N ASP A 54 -2.62 -11.38 8.64
CA ASP A 54 -2.16 -12.19 7.54
C ASP A 54 -2.71 -11.63 6.22
N ARG A 55 -1.85 -11.56 5.20
CA ARG A 55 -2.20 -11.13 3.86
C ARG A 55 -3.15 -12.14 3.22
N LEU A 56 -4.17 -11.65 2.51
CA LEU A 56 -5.22 -12.49 1.93
C LEU A 56 -4.67 -13.51 0.92
N GLN A 57 -3.65 -13.14 0.13
CA GLN A 57 -3.15 -13.92 -1.00
C GLN A 57 -2.33 -15.15 -0.61
N ASP A 58 -1.57 -15.07 0.49
CA ASP A 58 -0.60 -16.10 0.88
C ASP A 58 -0.52 -16.34 2.40
N GLU A 59 -1.41 -15.72 3.14
CA GLU A 59 -1.55 -15.83 4.60
C GLU A 59 -0.25 -15.52 5.37
N LYS A 60 0.64 -14.71 4.76
CA LYS A 60 1.86 -14.25 5.44
C LYS A 60 1.59 -13.06 6.34
N PRO A 61 2.15 -13.04 7.56
CA PRO A 61 2.00 -11.94 8.49
C PRO A 61 2.47 -10.60 7.90
N GLN A 62 1.64 -9.57 8.06
CA GLN A 62 1.89 -8.20 7.63
C GLN A 62 1.72 -7.25 8.80
N PRO A 63 2.80 -6.72 9.38
CA PRO A 63 2.72 -5.70 10.41
C PRO A 63 2.21 -4.39 9.82
N LEU A 64 1.14 -3.83 10.37
CA LEU A 64 0.60 -2.56 9.87
C LEU A 64 1.53 -1.37 10.14
N CYS A 65 2.51 -1.50 11.04
CA CYS A 65 3.57 -0.51 11.25
C CYS A 65 4.32 -0.13 9.97
N GLN A 66 4.36 -0.98 8.96
CA GLN A 66 4.95 -0.65 7.65
C GLN A 66 4.24 0.51 6.94
N TYR A 67 3.04 0.85 7.38
CA TYR A 67 2.25 1.97 6.85
C TYR A 67 2.33 3.24 7.73
N ALA A 68 3.20 3.28 8.74
CA ALA A 68 3.44 4.48 9.51
C ALA A 68 3.87 5.65 8.61
N GLY A 69 3.38 6.85 8.89
CA GLY A 69 3.60 8.04 8.06
C GLY A 69 2.74 8.13 6.80
N LYS A 70 1.88 7.14 6.54
CA LYS A 70 0.91 7.17 5.43
C LYS A 70 -0.47 7.59 5.91
N VAL A 71 -1.26 8.13 5.00
CA VAL A 71 -2.71 8.25 5.16
C VAL A 71 -3.30 6.86 4.92
N VAL A 72 -4.03 6.33 5.90
CA VAL A 72 -4.53 4.95 5.86
C VAL A 72 -6.04 4.95 5.76
N LEU A 73 -6.59 4.29 4.75
CA LEU A 73 -8.02 4.04 4.58
C LEU A 73 -8.32 2.58 4.89
N VAL A 74 -8.94 2.31 6.04
CA VAL A 74 -9.36 0.97 6.46
C VAL A 74 -10.80 0.72 6.01
N VAL A 75 -11.05 -0.39 5.32
CA VAL A 75 -12.37 -0.72 4.77
C VAL A 75 -12.70 -2.19 5.05
N ASN A 76 -13.88 -2.47 5.63
CA ASN A 76 -14.38 -3.84 5.64
C ASN A 76 -15.10 -4.15 4.33
N THR A 77 -14.85 -5.31 3.75
CA THR A 77 -15.28 -5.66 2.40
C THR A 77 -16.09 -6.96 2.35
N ALA A 78 -16.81 -7.16 1.25
CA ALA A 78 -17.50 -8.42 0.97
C ALA A 78 -17.72 -8.60 -0.53
N SER A 79 -17.73 -9.86 -0.99
CA SER A 79 -17.86 -10.24 -2.41
C SER A 79 -19.29 -10.20 -2.93
N PHE A 80 -20.30 -10.39 -2.07
CA PHE A 80 -21.72 -10.54 -2.44
C PHE A 80 -22.61 -9.42 -1.91
N CYS A 81 -22.11 -8.18 -1.92
CA CYS A 81 -22.77 -7.00 -1.38
C CYS A 81 -23.24 -6.04 -2.49
N GLY A 82 -24.34 -5.34 -2.27
CA GLY A 82 -24.76 -4.27 -3.21
C GLY A 82 -23.72 -3.16 -3.39
N PHE A 83 -22.79 -3.01 -2.44
CA PHE A 83 -21.67 -2.06 -2.49
C PHE A 83 -20.38 -2.66 -3.06
N THR A 84 -20.33 -3.92 -3.48
CA THR A 84 -19.11 -4.59 -3.98
C THR A 84 -18.47 -3.84 -5.16
N ARG A 85 -19.29 -3.12 -5.97
CA ARG A 85 -18.78 -2.24 -7.04
C ARG A 85 -17.78 -1.17 -6.53
N GLN A 86 -17.80 -0.83 -5.23
CA GLN A 86 -16.87 0.13 -4.65
C GLN A 86 -15.40 -0.33 -4.67
N TYR A 87 -15.13 -1.63 -4.86
CA TYR A 87 -13.76 -2.10 -5.08
C TYR A 87 -13.04 -1.34 -6.20
N ARG A 88 -13.73 -1.04 -7.32
CA ARG A 88 -13.15 -0.25 -8.42
C ARG A 88 -12.76 1.14 -7.97
N GLY A 89 -13.66 1.82 -7.27
CA GLY A 89 -13.37 3.16 -6.76
C GLY A 89 -12.28 3.20 -5.70
N LEU A 90 -12.17 2.16 -4.86
CA LEU A 90 -11.08 2.02 -3.89
C LEU A 90 -9.73 1.77 -4.60
N GLU A 91 -9.73 0.94 -5.65
CA GLU A 91 -8.52 0.72 -6.46
C GLU A 91 -8.11 1.99 -7.22
N ASP A 92 -9.06 2.74 -7.78
CA ASP A 92 -8.81 4.02 -8.43
C ASP A 92 -8.19 5.03 -7.45
N LEU A 93 -8.71 5.12 -6.21
CA LEU A 93 -8.11 5.95 -5.15
C LEU A 93 -6.69 5.50 -4.83
N TYR A 94 -6.49 4.20 -4.64
CA TYR A 94 -5.18 3.64 -4.34
C TYR A 94 -4.19 3.91 -5.47
N ALA A 95 -4.55 3.59 -6.71
CA ALA A 95 -3.69 3.82 -7.87
C ALA A 95 -3.30 5.30 -8.02
N ARG A 96 -4.25 6.23 -7.78
CA ARG A 96 -4.05 7.67 -7.90
C ARG A 96 -3.15 8.25 -6.82
N TYR A 97 -3.25 7.77 -5.58
CA TYR A 97 -2.64 8.44 -4.43
C TYR A 97 -1.58 7.62 -3.69
N LYS A 98 -1.30 6.36 -4.05
CA LYS A 98 -0.31 5.51 -3.38
C LYS A 98 1.09 6.14 -3.34
N ASP A 99 1.50 6.77 -4.44
CA ASP A 99 2.81 7.41 -4.56
C ASP A 99 2.89 8.75 -3.80
N ARG A 100 1.72 9.29 -3.41
CA ARG A 100 1.59 10.45 -2.53
C ARG A 100 1.43 10.06 -1.05
N GLY A 101 1.39 8.75 -0.77
CA GLY A 101 1.35 8.23 0.59
C GLY A 101 -0.02 7.76 1.09
N LEU A 102 -1.00 7.51 0.21
CA LEU A 102 -2.23 6.80 0.58
C LEU A 102 -1.97 5.29 0.59
N VAL A 103 -2.52 4.60 1.56
CA VAL A 103 -2.73 3.16 1.52
C VAL A 103 -4.19 2.83 1.82
N VAL A 104 -4.75 1.88 1.07
CA VAL A 104 -6.07 1.28 1.34
C VAL A 104 -5.83 -0.10 1.95
N LEU A 105 -6.49 -0.42 3.05
CA LEU A 105 -6.40 -1.70 3.74
C LEU A 105 -7.78 -2.36 3.74
N GLY A 106 -7.93 -3.44 3.00
CA GLY A 106 -9.19 -4.17 2.87
C GLY A 106 -9.26 -5.37 3.80
N PHE A 107 -10.37 -5.47 4.54
CA PHE A 107 -10.64 -6.55 5.48
C PHE A 107 -11.94 -7.26 5.11
N PRO A 108 -11.88 -8.38 4.36
CA PRO A 108 -13.06 -9.19 4.09
C PRO A 108 -13.71 -9.67 5.37
N SER A 109 -15.04 -9.58 5.45
CA SER A 109 -15.80 -10.00 6.64
C SER A 109 -17.13 -10.63 6.30
N ASN A 110 -17.46 -11.73 6.97
CA ASN A 110 -18.76 -12.38 6.86
C ASN A 110 -19.76 -11.95 7.95
N ASP A 111 -19.47 -10.91 8.71
CA ASP A 111 -20.36 -10.44 9.78
C ASP A 111 -21.74 -9.97 9.29
N PHE A 112 -21.87 -9.73 8.00
CA PHE A 112 -23.11 -9.36 7.33
C PHE A 112 -23.61 -10.44 6.37
N SER A 113 -23.09 -11.68 6.50
CA SER A 113 -23.47 -12.85 5.69
C SER A 113 -23.31 -12.66 4.18
N GLN A 114 -22.32 -11.86 3.76
CA GLN A 114 -22.06 -11.54 2.36
C GLN A 114 -20.61 -11.83 1.90
N GLU A 115 -19.84 -12.60 2.72
CA GLU A 115 -18.48 -13.05 2.41
C GLU A 115 -18.30 -14.52 2.80
N THR A 116 -18.91 -15.42 2.03
CA THR A 116 -18.97 -16.85 2.39
C THR A 116 -17.78 -17.66 1.88
N GLY A 117 -17.00 -17.13 0.93
CA GLY A 117 -15.85 -17.80 0.33
C GLY A 117 -14.68 -18.02 1.29
N SER A 118 -13.77 -18.93 0.94
CA SER A 118 -12.46 -19.07 1.56
C SER A 118 -11.58 -17.84 1.26
N ASN A 119 -10.47 -17.65 1.98
CA ASN A 119 -9.52 -16.58 1.70
C ASN A 119 -9.01 -16.63 0.24
N LYS A 120 -8.75 -17.83 -0.29
CA LYS A 120 -8.31 -18.02 -1.68
C LYS A 120 -9.37 -17.55 -2.68
N GLU A 121 -10.64 -17.96 -2.51
CA GLU A 121 -11.74 -17.56 -3.39
C GLU A 121 -11.97 -16.04 -3.35
N VAL A 122 -11.87 -15.43 -2.17
CA VAL A 122 -11.97 -13.97 -2.02
C VAL A 122 -10.80 -13.27 -2.70
N ALA A 123 -9.58 -13.77 -2.56
CA ALA A 123 -8.40 -13.21 -3.24
C ALA A 123 -8.55 -13.25 -4.76
N GLU A 124 -8.92 -14.42 -5.31
CA GLU A 124 -9.16 -14.62 -6.74
C GLU A 124 -10.29 -13.73 -7.26
N PHE A 125 -11.38 -13.58 -6.51
CA PHE A 125 -12.49 -12.70 -6.87
C PHE A 125 -12.06 -11.23 -6.93
N CYS A 126 -11.34 -10.74 -5.91
CA CYS A 126 -10.86 -9.36 -5.86
C CYS A 126 -9.91 -9.04 -7.00
N GLU A 127 -8.95 -9.95 -7.28
CA GLU A 127 -7.96 -9.76 -8.34
C GLU A 127 -8.61 -9.87 -9.74
N ASN A 128 -9.33 -10.95 -10.02
CA ASN A 128 -9.83 -11.24 -11.36
C ASN A 128 -11.02 -10.36 -11.77
N THR A 129 -11.86 -9.94 -10.82
CA THR A 129 -13.08 -9.17 -11.11
C THR A 129 -12.85 -7.66 -11.05
N PHE A 130 -12.02 -7.21 -10.11
CA PHE A 130 -11.83 -5.78 -9.83
C PHE A 130 -10.39 -5.30 -10.00
N GLY A 131 -9.42 -6.20 -10.23
CA GLY A 131 -8.01 -5.85 -10.38
C GLY A 131 -7.40 -5.27 -9.11
N VAL A 132 -7.90 -5.64 -7.93
CA VAL A 132 -7.47 -5.09 -6.64
C VAL A 132 -5.98 -5.33 -6.41
N LYS A 133 -5.24 -4.25 -6.17
CA LYS A 133 -3.80 -4.23 -5.87
C LYS A 133 -3.49 -3.64 -4.49
N PHE A 134 -4.44 -2.94 -3.88
CA PHE A 134 -4.24 -2.48 -2.51
C PHE A 134 -4.20 -3.67 -1.54
N PRO A 135 -3.49 -3.54 -0.39
CA PRO A 135 -3.38 -4.58 0.62
C PRO A 135 -4.72 -5.11 1.10
N MET A 136 -4.89 -6.43 1.01
CA MET A 136 -6.03 -7.17 1.52
C MET A 136 -5.57 -8.16 2.59
N PHE A 137 -6.36 -8.35 3.62
CA PHE A 137 -6.06 -9.24 4.74
C PHE A 137 -7.03 -10.42 4.78
N THR A 138 -6.64 -11.47 5.50
CA THR A 138 -7.50 -12.65 5.70
C THR A 138 -8.83 -12.27 6.33
N LYS A 139 -9.86 -13.03 5.98
CA LYS A 139 -11.22 -12.81 6.46
C LYS A 139 -11.26 -12.80 8.00
N SER A 140 -11.88 -11.78 8.56
CA SER A 140 -12.01 -11.62 10.02
C SER A 140 -13.30 -10.91 10.40
N SER A 141 -13.66 -11.01 11.67
CA SER A 141 -14.78 -10.23 12.22
C SER A 141 -14.38 -8.76 12.38
N VAL A 142 -15.29 -7.83 12.07
CA VAL A 142 -15.08 -6.38 12.11
C VAL A 142 -16.05 -5.66 13.06
N ARG A 143 -16.96 -6.40 13.69
CA ARG A 143 -17.93 -5.86 14.64
C ARG A 143 -18.19 -6.81 15.82
N GLY A 144 -18.76 -6.27 16.88
CA GLY A 144 -19.12 -7.04 18.07
C GLY A 144 -17.92 -7.57 18.87
N PRO A 145 -18.14 -8.49 19.81
CA PRO A 145 -17.10 -8.99 20.71
C PRO A 145 -15.94 -9.71 19.99
N GLN A 146 -16.22 -10.30 18.83
CA GLN A 146 -15.24 -11.05 18.02
C GLN A 146 -14.49 -10.17 17.02
N ALA A 147 -14.77 -8.87 16.93
CA ALA A 147 -14.05 -7.97 16.04
C ALA A 147 -12.54 -8.08 16.25
N ASN A 148 -11.77 -8.04 15.18
CA ASN A 148 -10.31 -7.99 15.26
C ASN A 148 -9.84 -6.73 15.99
N ALA A 149 -8.61 -6.74 16.49
CA ALA A 149 -8.10 -5.69 17.38
C ALA A 149 -8.15 -4.29 16.73
N LEU A 150 -7.79 -4.17 15.45
CA LEU A 150 -7.84 -2.88 14.73
C LEU A 150 -9.26 -2.31 14.70
N PHE A 151 -10.27 -3.13 14.35
CA PHE A 151 -11.65 -2.65 14.29
C PHE A 151 -12.23 -2.34 15.66
N LYS A 152 -11.79 -3.03 16.74
CA LYS A 152 -12.13 -2.65 18.12
C LYS A 152 -11.59 -1.26 18.47
N ASP A 153 -10.33 -1.00 18.14
CA ASP A 153 -9.69 0.30 18.41
C ASP A 153 -10.34 1.43 17.59
N LEU A 154 -10.62 1.18 16.31
CA LEU A 154 -11.30 2.14 15.43
C LEU A 154 -12.74 2.45 15.92
N ALA A 155 -13.48 1.42 16.33
CA ALA A 155 -14.83 1.59 16.88
C ALA A 155 -14.80 2.34 18.23
N ALA A 156 -13.83 2.05 19.09
CA ALA A 156 -13.68 2.75 20.37
C ALA A 156 -13.34 4.23 20.17
N GLN A 157 -12.47 4.58 19.21
CA GLN A 157 -12.08 5.97 18.94
C GLN A 157 -13.15 6.77 18.21
N SER A 158 -13.90 6.13 17.29
CA SER A 158 -14.96 6.81 16.53
C SER A 158 -16.32 6.83 17.23
N GLY A 159 -16.51 5.97 18.21
CA GLY A 159 -17.83 5.66 18.76
C GLY A 159 -18.75 4.88 17.81
N GLN A 160 -18.22 4.38 16.68
CA GLN A 160 -19.00 3.75 15.59
C GLN A 160 -18.31 2.47 15.10
N ALA A 161 -18.97 1.33 15.23
CA ALA A 161 -18.57 0.09 14.57
C ALA A 161 -19.17 0.03 13.16
N PRO A 162 -18.62 -0.79 12.25
CA PRO A 162 -19.22 -1.00 10.93
C PRO A 162 -20.68 -1.45 11.05
N GLU A 163 -21.58 -0.69 10.42
CA GLU A 163 -23.01 -1.03 10.34
C GLU A 163 -23.32 -1.94 9.16
N TRP A 164 -22.45 -1.90 8.13
CA TRP A 164 -22.55 -2.72 6.92
C TRP A 164 -21.19 -2.90 6.24
N ASN A 165 -21.14 -3.69 5.17
CA ASN A 165 -19.94 -3.83 4.34
C ASN A 165 -19.57 -2.50 3.65
N PHE A 166 -18.28 -2.32 3.36
CA PHE A 166 -17.70 -1.10 2.78
C PHE A 166 -17.85 0.14 3.69
N TYR A 167 -17.90 -0.07 4.99
CA TYR A 167 -17.69 0.99 5.99
C TYR A 167 -16.21 1.38 6.00
N LYS A 168 -15.92 2.65 6.18
CA LYS A 168 -14.56 3.17 6.02
C LYS A 168 -14.12 3.95 7.25
N TYR A 169 -12.84 3.79 7.61
CA TYR A 169 -12.17 4.63 8.59
C TYR A 169 -10.96 5.28 7.95
N LEU A 170 -10.79 6.57 8.14
CA LEU A 170 -9.68 7.34 7.60
C LEU A 170 -8.75 7.74 8.74
N VAL A 171 -7.47 7.43 8.61
CA VAL A 171 -6.41 7.67 9.58
C VAL A 171 -5.36 8.56 8.93
N ASP A 172 -4.88 9.58 9.62
CA ASP A 172 -3.86 10.50 9.13
C ASP A 172 -2.43 9.91 9.22
N ARG A 173 -1.43 10.70 8.84
CA ARG A 173 -0.01 10.28 8.83
C ARG A 173 0.55 10.02 10.23
N GLU A 174 -0.01 10.66 11.24
CA GLU A 174 0.35 10.49 12.66
C GLU A 174 -0.34 9.26 13.28
N GLY A 175 -1.20 8.57 12.51
CA GLY A 175 -1.96 7.42 12.98
C GLY A 175 -3.17 7.80 13.82
N LYS A 176 -3.67 9.03 13.70
CA LYS A 176 -4.87 9.51 14.38
C LYS A 176 -6.10 9.28 13.50
N LEU A 177 -7.17 8.77 14.07
CA LEU A 177 -8.44 8.62 13.38
C LEU A 177 -9.03 9.99 13.04
N VAL A 178 -9.29 10.21 11.75
CA VAL A 178 -9.86 11.46 11.19
C VAL A 178 -11.38 11.37 11.08
N GLY A 179 -11.91 10.20 10.71
CA GLY A 179 -13.34 10.00 10.57
C GLY A 179 -13.73 8.59 10.20
N ALA A 180 -15.02 8.31 10.42
CA ALA A 180 -15.71 7.09 10.06
C ALA A 180 -16.78 7.43 9.02
N TYR A 181 -16.90 6.64 7.97
CA TYR A 181 -17.75 6.91 6.81
C TYR A 181 -18.64 5.71 6.51
N PRO A 182 -19.95 5.88 6.40
CA PRO A 182 -20.87 4.78 6.13
C PRO A 182 -20.67 4.20 4.73
N SER A 183 -21.21 3.01 4.53
CA SER A 183 -21.12 2.26 3.27
C SER A 183 -21.54 3.06 2.03
N ARG A 184 -22.54 3.94 2.17
CA ARG A 184 -23.05 4.82 1.08
C ARG A 184 -22.07 5.91 0.64
N THR A 185 -21.04 6.22 1.43
CA THR A 185 -19.98 7.14 1.01
C THR A 185 -19.14 6.46 -0.07
N GLU A 186 -19.34 6.86 -1.32
CA GLU A 186 -18.59 6.30 -2.45
C GLU A 186 -17.12 6.76 -2.40
N PRO A 187 -16.18 5.91 -2.83
CA PRO A 187 -14.75 6.28 -2.85
C PRO A 187 -14.44 7.56 -3.64
N GLN A 188 -15.25 7.87 -4.68
CA GLN A 188 -15.10 9.07 -5.51
C GLN A 188 -15.92 10.28 -5.01
N ASP A 189 -16.59 10.17 -3.86
CA ASP A 189 -17.30 11.30 -3.27
C ASP A 189 -16.36 12.51 -3.11
N LYS A 190 -16.81 13.69 -3.57
CA LYS A 190 -15.97 14.90 -3.60
C LYS A 190 -15.51 15.34 -2.22
N ALA A 191 -16.37 15.27 -1.21
CA ALA A 191 -16.02 15.68 0.14
C ALA A 191 -15.05 14.68 0.78
N PHE A 192 -15.23 13.38 0.49
CA PHE A 192 -14.35 12.32 0.96
C PHE A 192 -12.97 12.42 0.32
N THR A 193 -12.89 12.56 -1.01
CA THR A 193 -11.62 12.72 -1.73
C THR A 193 -10.89 14.01 -1.34
N ALA A 194 -11.60 15.13 -1.16
CA ALA A 194 -11.00 16.38 -0.67
C ALA A 194 -10.40 16.23 0.73
N THR A 195 -11.01 15.42 1.60
CA THR A 195 -10.45 15.12 2.92
C THR A 195 -9.15 14.33 2.78
N ILE A 196 -9.13 13.29 1.93
CA ILE A 196 -7.90 12.51 1.65
C ILE A 196 -6.80 13.42 1.09
N GLU A 197 -7.11 14.26 0.10
CA GLU A 197 -6.12 15.17 -0.52
C GLU A 197 -5.53 16.16 0.48
N ARG A 198 -6.35 16.70 1.38
CA ARG A 198 -5.89 17.58 2.46
C ARG A 198 -4.91 16.86 3.40
N LEU A 199 -5.19 15.62 3.77
CA LEU A 199 -4.27 14.82 4.61
C LEU A 199 -2.97 14.48 3.88
N LEU A 200 -3.06 14.17 2.58
CA LEU A 200 -1.89 13.87 1.75
C LEU A 200 -0.99 15.09 1.51
N ALA A 201 -1.54 16.31 1.62
CA ALA A 201 -0.78 17.56 1.52
C ALA A 201 0.01 17.89 2.80
N GLN A 202 -0.33 17.27 3.93
CA GLN A 202 0.41 17.40 5.19
C GLN A 202 1.73 16.65 5.09
N GLN A 203 2.81 17.25 5.57
CA GLN A 203 4.10 16.57 5.67
C GLN A 203 4.05 15.52 6.77
N PRO A 204 4.72 14.37 6.62
CA PRO A 204 4.93 13.46 7.74
C PRO A 204 5.68 14.20 8.85
N GLY A 205 5.19 14.10 10.09
CA GLY A 205 5.89 14.66 11.25
C GLY A 205 7.18 13.93 11.59
#